data_dcd804c9586cff8e137ff9c724e54007
#
_entry.id   dcd804c9586cff8e137ff9c724e54007
#
_cell.length_a   1.000
_cell.length_b   1.000
_cell.length_c   1.000
_cell.angle_alpha   90.00
_cell.angle_beta   90.00
_cell.angle_gamma   90.00
#
_symmetry.space_group_name_H-M   'P 1'
#
loop_
_entity.id
_entity.type
_entity.pdbx_description
1 polymer ?
#
loop_
_entity_poly.entity_id
_entity_poly.type
_entity_poly.pdbx_seq_one_letter_code
_entity_poly.pdbx_strand_id
1 'polypeptide(L)'
;PTGPPTPSTSSPPRQRPPKPLLNPAYPTKQQLALRLLEQCHAHHPTLRVHCIIADALYGTAPFVDGASAIFGGVQVISQIRSNQKVRVYKRDQQVADYFATHPGTPHTIRIRGGEEVSALVGSARLYVCSHHTKRFVVALKYEGEDTYRYLIASDLTWRTLDIVQGQTLRWLVEVFVQDWKSHEGW
;
A
#
# COMPACT_ATOMS: atom_id res chain seq x y z
N PRO A 1 18.25 -7.99 -59.54
CA PRO A 1 18.09 -6.58 -59.27
C PRO A 1 17.58 -6.38 -57.86
N THR A 2 18.50 -6.01 -56.97
CA THR A 2 18.20 -5.71 -55.56
C THR A 2 17.78 -4.25 -55.49
N GLY A 3 16.55 -3.98 -55.08
CA GLY A 3 16.02 -2.63 -54.83
C GLY A 3 16.65 -2.02 -53.57
N PRO A 4 16.74 -0.67 -53.48
CA PRO A 4 17.32 0.01 -52.35
C PRO A 4 16.45 -0.10 -51.07
N PRO A 5 17.05 -0.11 -49.88
CA PRO A 5 16.30 -0.18 -48.61
C PRO A 5 15.52 1.12 -48.35
N THR A 6 14.26 0.98 -48.01
CA THR A 6 13.39 2.09 -47.60
C THR A 6 13.88 2.69 -46.27
N PRO A 7 13.98 4.03 -46.12
CA PRO A 7 14.35 4.64 -44.85
C PRO A 7 13.23 4.50 -43.82
N SER A 8 13.56 3.92 -42.67
CA SER A 8 12.67 3.87 -41.51
C SER A 8 12.51 5.29 -40.91
N THR A 9 11.36 5.89 -41.10
CA THR A 9 10.97 7.13 -40.44
C THR A 9 10.65 6.86 -38.95
N SER A 10 11.65 7.03 -38.10
CA SER A 10 11.45 7.08 -36.67
C SER A 10 10.79 8.40 -36.29
N SER A 11 9.53 8.36 -35.85
CA SER A 11 8.84 9.53 -35.31
C SER A 11 9.59 10.07 -34.08
N PRO A 12 9.74 11.42 -33.96
CA PRO A 12 10.42 11.99 -32.79
C PRO A 12 9.69 11.65 -31.50
N PRO A 13 10.41 11.46 -30.36
CA PRO A 13 9.80 11.12 -29.10
C PRO A 13 8.82 12.23 -28.68
N ARG A 14 7.57 11.84 -28.39
CA ARG A 14 6.56 12.78 -27.89
C ARG A 14 7.05 13.40 -26.59
N GLN A 15 7.39 14.68 -26.62
CA GLN A 15 7.69 15.45 -25.41
C GLN A 15 6.45 15.48 -24.51
N ARG A 16 6.60 15.00 -23.27
CA ARG A 16 5.56 15.12 -22.28
C ARG A 16 5.33 16.62 -21.98
N PRO A 17 4.09 17.08 -21.94
CA PRO A 17 3.82 18.46 -21.54
C PRO A 17 4.42 18.74 -20.15
N PRO A 18 4.89 19.97 -19.89
CA PRO A 18 5.41 20.32 -18.57
C PRO A 18 4.33 20.10 -17.52
N LYS A 19 4.73 19.60 -16.35
CA LYS A 19 3.79 19.43 -15.24
C LYS A 19 3.15 20.78 -14.90
N PRO A 20 1.82 20.86 -14.79
CA PRO A 20 1.16 22.08 -14.36
C PRO A 20 1.69 22.51 -12.98
N LEU A 21 1.80 23.82 -12.77
CA LEU A 21 2.18 24.37 -11.47
C LEU A 21 1.20 23.86 -10.40
N LEU A 22 1.76 23.32 -9.31
CA LEU A 22 0.96 22.88 -8.17
C LEU A 22 0.23 24.10 -7.59
N ASN A 23 -1.10 24.06 -7.64
CA ASN A 23 -1.90 25.04 -6.93
C ASN A 23 -1.89 24.66 -5.43
N PRO A 24 -1.27 25.44 -4.54
CA PRO A 24 -1.17 25.12 -3.11
C PRO A 24 -2.54 25.10 -2.41
N ALA A 25 -3.56 25.73 -3.00
CA ALA A 25 -4.93 25.69 -2.49
C ALA A 25 -5.67 24.37 -2.82
N TYR A 26 -5.12 23.56 -3.71
CA TYR A 26 -5.75 22.28 -4.08
C TYR A 26 -5.32 21.18 -3.11
N PRO A 27 -6.27 20.49 -2.48
CA PRO A 27 -5.94 19.44 -1.51
C PRO A 27 -5.20 18.27 -2.16
N THR A 28 -4.25 17.69 -1.45
CA THR A 28 -3.57 16.48 -1.87
C THR A 28 -4.53 15.28 -1.90
N LYS A 29 -4.18 14.22 -2.64
CA LYS A 29 -4.97 12.98 -2.68
C LYS A 29 -5.23 12.40 -1.28
N GLN A 30 -4.24 12.50 -0.39
CA GLN A 30 -4.38 12.03 0.99
C GLN A 30 -5.36 12.89 1.79
N GLN A 31 -5.33 14.21 1.65
CA GLN A 31 -6.28 15.12 2.29
C GLN A 31 -7.71 14.90 1.77
N LEU A 32 -7.87 14.67 0.46
CA LEU A 32 -9.17 14.33 -0.12
C LEU A 32 -9.69 13.00 0.43
N ALA A 33 -8.83 11.99 0.53
CA ALA A 33 -9.23 10.70 1.08
C ALA A 33 -9.65 10.82 2.56
N LEU A 34 -8.92 11.57 3.39
CA LEU A 34 -9.33 11.81 4.77
C LEU A 34 -10.67 12.52 4.86
N ARG A 35 -10.92 13.56 4.06
CA ARG A 35 -12.23 14.23 4.01
C ARG A 35 -13.36 13.28 3.60
N LEU A 36 -13.12 12.39 2.64
CA LEU A 36 -14.10 11.38 2.25
C LEU A 36 -14.39 10.37 3.37
N LEU A 37 -13.36 9.97 4.12
CA LEU A 37 -13.52 9.10 5.30
C LEU A 37 -14.32 9.81 6.40
N GLU A 38 -14.05 11.08 6.68
CA GLU A 38 -14.83 11.91 7.63
C GLU A 38 -16.30 12.00 7.21
N GLN A 39 -16.56 12.29 5.93
CA GLN A 39 -17.92 12.34 5.39
C GLN A 39 -18.62 10.97 5.49
N CYS A 40 -17.92 9.89 5.15
CA CYS A 40 -18.45 8.53 5.29
C CYS A 40 -18.83 8.24 6.75
N HIS A 41 -17.96 8.56 7.70
CA HIS A 41 -18.24 8.36 9.12
C HIS A 41 -19.42 9.20 9.60
N ALA A 42 -19.50 10.47 9.17
CA ALA A 42 -20.61 11.36 9.54
C ALA A 42 -21.98 10.91 8.98
N HIS A 43 -22.00 10.43 7.73
CA HIS A 43 -23.25 9.98 7.09
C HIS A 43 -23.66 8.56 7.51
N HIS A 44 -22.72 7.75 7.99
CA HIS A 44 -22.95 6.36 8.38
C HIS A 44 -22.45 6.07 9.81
N PRO A 45 -23.00 6.72 10.85
CA PRO A 45 -22.50 6.62 12.22
C PRO A 45 -22.66 5.22 12.82
N THR A 46 -23.53 4.40 12.26
CA THR A 46 -23.74 3.00 12.69
C THR A 46 -22.80 2.00 12.02
N LEU A 47 -22.05 2.45 10.99
CA LEU A 47 -21.10 1.60 10.30
C LEU A 47 -19.93 1.24 11.21
N ARG A 48 -19.75 -0.04 11.50
CA ARG A 48 -18.61 -0.53 12.28
C ARG A 48 -17.43 -0.82 11.36
N VAL A 49 -16.49 0.10 11.32
CA VAL A 49 -15.22 -0.08 10.59
C VAL A 49 -14.24 -0.80 11.51
N HIS A 50 -13.72 -1.95 11.07
CA HIS A 50 -12.72 -2.72 11.82
C HIS A 50 -11.29 -2.43 11.36
N CYS A 51 -11.13 -2.13 10.07
CA CYS A 51 -9.82 -1.86 9.48
C CYS A 51 -9.98 -0.98 8.24
N ILE A 52 -9.00 -0.14 8.01
CA ILE A 52 -8.84 0.61 6.76
C ILE A 52 -7.64 0.05 6.03
N ILE A 53 -7.85 -0.34 4.77
CA ILE A 53 -6.79 -0.88 3.92
C ILE A 53 -6.54 0.10 2.79
N ALA A 54 -5.29 0.51 2.63
CA ALA A 54 -4.93 1.55 1.67
C ALA A 54 -3.73 1.16 0.82
N ASP A 55 -3.60 1.77 -0.34
CA ASP A 55 -2.47 1.60 -1.24
C ASP A 55 -1.22 2.34 -0.71
N ALA A 56 -0.06 2.05 -1.32
CA ALA A 56 1.24 2.62 -0.97
C ALA A 56 1.29 4.17 -0.98
N LEU A 57 0.43 4.82 -1.77
CA LEU A 57 0.27 6.28 -1.76
C LEU A 57 -0.13 6.81 -0.38
N TYR A 58 -0.85 6.01 0.38
CA TYR A 58 -1.44 6.37 1.68
C TYR A 58 -0.63 5.84 2.87
N GLY A 59 0.54 5.23 2.62
CA GLY A 59 1.45 4.75 3.67
C GLY A 59 2.26 5.85 4.34
N THR A 60 1.67 7.00 4.63
CA THR A 60 2.29 8.14 5.31
C THR A 60 1.69 8.35 6.70
N ALA A 61 2.47 8.89 7.65
CA ALA A 61 1.99 9.11 9.00
C ALA A 61 0.71 9.94 9.05
N PRO A 62 0.60 11.10 8.36
CA PRO A 62 -0.61 11.93 8.43
C PRO A 62 -1.87 11.19 7.98
N PHE A 63 -1.76 10.34 6.95
CA PHE A 63 -2.93 9.56 6.49
C PHE A 63 -3.25 8.42 7.46
N VAL A 64 -2.25 7.63 7.85
CA VAL A 64 -2.43 6.46 8.72
C VAL A 64 -3.03 6.88 10.07
N ASP A 65 -2.49 7.95 10.68
CA ASP A 65 -2.98 8.43 11.98
C ASP A 65 -4.34 9.13 11.86
N GLY A 66 -4.53 9.96 10.83
CA GLY A 66 -5.80 10.63 10.58
C GLY A 66 -6.94 9.65 10.30
N ALA A 67 -6.72 8.68 9.42
CA ALA A 67 -7.71 7.66 9.08
C ALA A 67 -8.07 6.78 10.30
N SER A 68 -7.07 6.41 11.11
CA SER A 68 -7.31 5.68 12.36
C SER A 68 -8.15 6.49 13.34
N ALA A 69 -7.83 7.77 13.53
CA ALA A 69 -8.51 8.65 14.47
C ALA A 69 -9.99 8.90 14.10
N ILE A 70 -10.31 9.07 12.82
CA ILE A 70 -11.69 9.29 12.34
C ILE A 70 -12.64 8.19 12.83
N PHE A 71 -12.18 6.95 12.89
CA PHE A 71 -13.00 5.80 13.31
C PHE A 71 -12.66 5.29 14.72
N GLY A 72 -12.13 6.16 15.58
CA GLY A 72 -11.91 5.83 16.99
C GLY A 72 -10.72 4.91 17.28
N GLY A 73 -9.68 4.97 16.45
CA GLY A 73 -8.45 4.20 16.66
C GLY A 73 -8.41 2.86 15.94
N VAL A 74 -9.16 2.70 14.83
CA VAL A 74 -9.16 1.46 14.06
C VAL A 74 -7.81 1.18 13.41
N GLN A 75 -7.55 -0.08 13.15
CA GLN A 75 -6.37 -0.51 12.41
C GLN A 75 -6.34 0.09 11.01
N VAL A 76 -5.19 0.65 10.63
CA VAL A 76 -4.92 1.08 9.25
C VAL A 76 -3.74 0.27 8.72
N ILE A 77 -3.95 -0.39 7.58
CA ILE A 77 -2.93 -1.18 6.88
C ILE A 77 -2.62 -0.51 5.55
N SER A 78 -1.35 -0.27 5.27
CA SER A 78 -0.89 0.28 3.99
C SER A 78 0.45 -0.31 3.58
N GLN A 79 0.76 -0.23 2.30
CA GLN A 79 2.08 -0.61 1.82
C GLN A 79 3.08 0.53 2.03
N ILE A 80 4.35 0.16 2.20
CA ILE A 80 5.48 1.09 2.21
C ILE A 80 6.55 0.62 1.23
N ARG A 81 7.42 1.53 0.85
CA ARG A 81 8.52 1.23 -0.08
C ARG A 81 9.63 0.44 0.61
N SER A 82 10.35 -0.38 -0.15
CA SER A 82 11.50 -1.16 0.33
C SER A 82 12.62 -0.31 0.95
N ASN A 83 12.79 0.93 0.47
CA ASN A 83 13.78 1.88 0.98
C ASN A 83 13.29 2.73 2.15
N GLN A 84 12.10 2.44 2.72
CA GLN A 84 11.62 3.13 3.92
C GLN A 84 12.60 2.94 5.07
N LYS A 85 13.03 4.05 5.70
CA LYS A 85 13.95 3.99 6.84
C LYS A 85 13.22 3.59 8.11
N VAL A 86 13.80 2.60 8.77
CA VAL A 86 13.38 2.09 10.10
C VAL A 86 14.56 2.15 11.06
N ARG A 87 14.28 2.34 12.35
CA ARG A 87 15.30 2.42 13.38
C ARG A 87 15.29 1.17 14.25
N VAL A 88 16.46 0.53 14.33
CA VAL A 88 16.72 -0.66 15.16
C VAL A 88 17.97 -0.41 15.98
N TYR A 89 17.90 -0.58 17.30
CA TYR A 89 19.04 -0.35 18.21
C TYR A 89 19.78 0.98 17.97
N LYS A 90 19.00 2.07 17.75
CA LYS A 90 19.51 3.44 17.49
C LYS A 90 20.22 3.60 16.11
N ARG A 91 20.15 2.63 15.23
CA ARG A 91 20.68 2.71 13.87
C ARG A 91 19.54 2.74 12.84
N ASP A 92 19.64 3.66 11.91
CA ASP A 92 18.70 3.76 10.79
C ASP A 92 19.17 2.87 9.66
N GLN A 93 18.26 2.03 9.13
CA GLN A 93 18.49 1.17 7.98
C GLN A 93 17.22 1.10 7.12
N GLN A 94 17.32 0.56 5.90
CA GLN A 94 16.14 0.36 5.07
C GLN A 94 15.34 -0.85 5.61
N VAL A 95 14.03 -0.83 5.41
CA VAL A 95 13.16 -1.94 5.80
C VAL A 95 13.55 -3.23 5.07
N ALA A 96 14.00 -3.11 3.81
CA ALA A 96 14.49 -4.24 3.03
C ALA A 96 15.72 -4.89 3.67
N ASP A 97 16.70 -4.08 4.12
CA ASP A 97 17.92 -4.57 4.77
C ASP A 97 17.62 -5.28 6.09
N TYR A 98 16.64 -4.74 6.85
CA TYR A 98 16.20 -5.39 8.08
C TYR A 98 15.65 -6.79 7.81
N PHE A 99 14.73 -6.93 6.85
CA PHE A 99 14.12 -8.23 6.56
C PHE A 99 15.01 -9.16 5.72
N ALA A 100 16.07 -8.68 5.08
CA ALA A 100 17.11 -9.51 4.51
C ALA A 100 17.86 -10.32 5.58
N THR A 101 18.04 -9.73 6.77
CA THR A 101 18.69 -10.39 7.92
C THR A 101 17.72 -11.06 8.90
N HIS A 102 16.43 -10.74 8.81
CA HIS A 102 15.34 -11.30 9.59
C HIS A 102 14.25 -11.84 8.68
N PRO A 103 14.54 -12.86 7.88
CA PRO A 103 13.56 -13.42 6.95
C PRO A 103 12.36 -13.98 7.71
N GLY A 104 11.21 -13.93 7.06
CA GLY A 104 9.99 -14.50 7.61
C GLY A 104 10.00 -16.04 7.63
N THR A 105 8.93 -16.58 8.16
CA THR A 105 8.63 -18.01 8.14
C THR A 105 7.56 -18.33 7.09
N PRO A 106 7.53 -19.55 6.54
CA PRO A 106 6.48 -19.96 5.61
C PRO A 106 5.13 -20.02 6.31
N HIS A 107 4.12 -19.49 5.65
CA HIS A 107 2.72 -19.55 6.07
C HIS A 107 1.82 -19.81 4.88
N THR A 108 0.72 -20.51 5.12
CA THR A 108 -0.36 -20.63 4.15
C THR A 108 -1.32 -19.46 4.34
N ILE A 109 -1.57 -18.71 3.28
CA ILE A 109 -2.43 -17.54 3.28
C ILE A 109 -3.60 -17.80 2.34
N ARG A 110 -4.80 -17.54 2.83
CA ARG A 110 -5.99 -17.61 1.99
C ARG A 110 -6.13 -16.31 1.20
N ILE A 111 -6.12 -16.43 -0.11
CA ILE A 111 -6.37 -15.33 -1.04
C ILE A 111 -7.80 -15.41 -1.61
N ARG A 112 -8.09 -14.55 -2.59
CA ARG A 112 -9.37 -14.51 -3.27
C ARG A 112 -9.83 -15.90 -3.75
N GLY A 113 -11.16 -16.13 -3.65
CA GLY A 113 -11.76 -17.38 -4.09
C GLY A 113 -11.59 -18.54 -3.12
N GLY A 114 -10.93 -18.30 -1.96
CA GLY A 114 -10.65 -19.35 -0.98
C GLY A 114 -9.40 -20.16 -1.31
N GLU A 115 -8.66 -19.78 -2.35
CA GLU A 115 -7.39 -20.39 -2.73
C GLU A 115 -6.36 -20.16 -1.62
N GLU A 116 -5.60 -21.19 -1.32
CA GLU A 116 -4.50 -21.16 -0.36
C GLU A 116 -3.16 -21.08 -1.09
N VAL A 117 -2.36 -20.08 -0.74
CA VAL A 117 -1.04 -19.88 -1.32
C VAL A 117 0.02 -19.85 -0.23
N SER A 118 1.20 -20.37 -0.56
CA SER A 118 2.36 -20.30 0.32
C SER A 118 3.00 -18.92 0.24
N ALA A 119 3.41 -18.39 1.39
CA ALA A 119 4.14 -17.13 1.45
C ALA A 119 5.11 -17.08 2.62
N LEU A 120 6.23 -16.40 2.44
CA LEU A 120 7.14 -16.05 3.53
C LEU A 120 6.62 -14.77 4.21
N VAL A 121 6.41 -14.85 5.51
CA VAL A 121 5.89 -13.74 6.31
C VAL A 121 6.82 -13.45 7.47
N GLY A 122 7.40 -12.25 7.47
CA GLY A 122 8.17 -11.70 8.57
C GLY A 122 7.44 -10.52 9.20
N SER A 123 7.64 -10.28 10.49
CA SER A 123 7.04 -9.12 11.13
C SER A 123 7.89 -8.58 12.28
N ALA A 124 7.82 -7.27 12.49
CA ALA A 124 8.49 -6.61 13.60
C ALA A 124 7.80 -5.30 13.99
N ARG A 125 7.92 -4.92 15.26
CA ARG A 125 7.50 -3.60 15.74
C ARG A 125 8.69 -2.64 15.64
N LEU A 126 8.74 -1.87 14.53
CA LEU A 126 9.87 -1.01 14.18
C LEU A 126 9.50 0.47 14.32
N TYR A 127 10.45 1.28 14.74
CA TYR A 127 10.32 2.74 14.65
C TYR A 127 10.49 3.13 13.17
N VAL A 128 9.43 3.61 12.54
CA VAL A 128 9.45 4.08 11.14
C VAL A 128 9.82 5.56 11.14
N CYS A 129 10.98 5.89 10.57
CA CYS A 129 11.56 7.23 10.70
C CYS A 129 10.65 8.34 10.16
N SER A 130 9.99 8.13 9.02
CA SER A 130 9.06 9.09 8.43
C SER A 130 7.71 9.21 9.18
N HIS A 131 7.41 8.25 10.05
CA HIS A 131 6.20 8.27 10.89
C HIS A 131 6.47 8.82 12.29
N HIS A 132 7.73 8.99 12.65
CA HIS A 132 8.17 9.41 13.99
C HIS A 132 7.59 8.56 15.12
N THR A 133 7.23 7.31 14.84
CA THR A 133 6.62 6.39 15.82
C THR A 133 6.89 4.94 15.45
N LYS A 134 6.58 4.03 16.39
CA LYS A 134 6.59 2.60 16.14
C LYS A 134 5.37 2.19 15.32
N ARG A 135 5.59 1.34 14.33
CA ARG A 135 4.55 0.67 13.54
C ARG A 135 4.79 -0.83 13.57
N PHE A 136 3.72 -1.56 13.35
CA PHE A 136 3.85 -2.99 13.06
C PHE A 136 4.19 -3.11 11.57
N VAL A 137 5.39 -3.60 11.29
CA VAL A 137 5.89 -3.76 9.91
C VAL A 137 5.87 -5.23 9.56
N VAL A 138 5.30 -5.55 8.42
CA VAL A 138 5.22 -6.92 7.88
C VAL A 138 5.93 -6.97 6.54
N ALA A 139 6.78 -7.97 6.36
CA ALA A 139 7.36 -8.34 5.07
C ALA A 139 6.63 -9.58 4.56
N LEU A 140 6.09 -9.50 3.36
CA LEU A 140 5.31 -10.55 2.72
C LEU A 140 5.90 -10.86 1.35
N LYS A 141 6.19 -12.12 1.09
CA LYS A 141 6.64 -12.60 -0.23
C LYS A 141 5.91 -13.89 -0.58
N TYR A 142 5.09 -13.85 -1.61
CA TYR A 142 4.41 -15.04 -2.12
C TYR A 142 5.39 -15.98 -2.82
N GLU A 143 5.05 -17.26 -2.82
CA GLU A 143 5.80 -18.25 -3.57
C GLU A 143 5.90 -17.87 -5.04
N GLY A 144 7.10 -17.96 -5.63
CA GLY A 144 7.37 -17.53 -7.00
C GLY A 144 7.65 -16.04 -7.17
N GLU A 145 7.53 -15.22 -6.13
CA GLU A 145 7.96 -13.80 -6.19
C GLU A 145 9.43 -13.65 -5.79
N ASP A 146 10.16 -12.75 -6.44
CA ASP A 146 11.56 -12.46 -6.13
C ASP A 146 11.71 -11.45 -4.98
N THR A 147 10.73 -10.58 -4.79
CA THR A 147 10.81 -9.45 -3.87
C THR A 147 9.74 -9.46 -2.79
N TYR A 148 10.10 -8.94 -1.61
CA TYR A 148 9.13 -8.71 -0.56
C TYR A 148 8.27 -7.47 -0.81
N ARG A 149 7.02 -7.55 -0.42
CA ARG A 149 6.13 -6.40 -0.19
C ARG A 149 6.19 -6.05 1.28
N TYR A 150 6.24 -4.76 1.59
CA TYR A 150 6.31 -4.29 2.97
C TYR A 150 5.02 -3.57 3.33
N LEU A 151 4.42 -3.97 4.45
CA LEU A 151 3.20 -3.38 4.98
C LEU A 151 3.51 -2.67 6.29
N ILE A 152 2.77 -1.60 6.56
CA ILE A 152 2.67 -1.02 7.90
C ILE A 152 1.26 -1.18 8.42
N ALA A 153 1.16 -1.33 9.74
CA ALA A 153 -0.09 -1.35 10.45
C ALA A 153 0.00 -0.41 11.66
N SER A 154 -1.06 0.35 11.92
CA SER A 154 -1.08 1.37 12.97
C SER A 154 -1.14 0.79 14.36
N ASP A 155 -1.98 -0.23 14.55
CA ASP A 155 -2.16 -0.93 15.82
C ASP A 155 -1.11 -2.04 15.97
N LEU A 156 -0.37 -2.00 17.08
CA LEU A 156 0.70 -2.93 17.38
C LEU A 156 0.22 -4.24 18.01
N THR A 157 -1.07 -4.37 18.31
CA THR A 157 -1.65 -5.53 19.01
C THR A 157 -2.15 -6.62 18.07
N TRP A 158 -2.39 -6.29 16.82
CA TRP A 158 -2.86 -7.25 15.83
C TRP A 158 -1.85 -8.36 15.57
N ARG A 159 -2.35 -9.56 15.23
CA ARG A 159 -1.50 -10.66 14.80
C ARG A 159 -1.02 -10.44 13.37
N THR A 160 0.17 -10.90 13.07
CA THR A 160 0.78 -10.78 11.74
C THR A 160 -0.13 -11.30 10.63
N LEU A 161 -0.72 -12.47 10.83
CA LEU A 161 -1.58 -13.09 9.82
C LEU A 161 -2.90 -12.34 9.61
N ASP A 162 -3.44 -11.68 10.63
CA ASP A 162 -4.64 -10.85 10.47
C ASP A 162 -4.35 -9.61 9.61
N ILE A 163 -3.16 -9.01 9.75
CA ILE A 163 -2.71 -7.90 8.91
C ILE A 163 -2.53 -8.36 7.45
N VAL A 164 -1.87 -9.51 7.26
CA VAL A 164 -1.69 -10.09 5.92
C VAL A 164 -3.03 -10.43 5.28
N GLN A 165 -3.91 -11.10 6.03
CA GLN A 165 -5.25 -11.45 5.54
C GLN A 165 -6.08 -10.20 5.21
N GLY A 166 -6.00 -9.15 6.04
CA GLY A 166 -6.61 -7.86 5.73
C GLY A 166 -6.11 -7.29 4.39
N GLN A 167 -4.79 -7.30 4.18
CA GLN A 167 -4.19 -6.79 2.93
C GLN A 167 -4.69 -7.52 1.68
N THR A 168 -5.01 -8.81 1.76
CA THR A 168 -5.55 -9.55 0.60
C THR A 168 -6.91 -9.02 0.15
N LEU A 169 -7.67 -8.39 1.06
CA LEU A 169 -8.97 -7.79 0.73
C LEU A 169 -8.85 -6.51 -0.11
N ARG A 170 -7.69 -5.85 -0.16
CA ARG A 170 -7.47 -4.66 -0.97
C ARG A 170 -7.86 -4.88 -2.45
N TRP A 171 -7.63 -6.08 -2.92
CA TRP A 171 -7.93 -6.43 -4.30
C TRP A 171 -9.44 -6.36 -4.65
N LEU A 172 -10.33 -6.47 -3.67
CA LEU A 172 -11.77 -6.32 -3.91
C LEU A 172 -12.14 -4.97 -4.51
N VAL A 173 -11.39 -3.91 -4.18
CA VAL A 173 -11.61 -2.57 -4.76
C VAL A 173 -11.27 -2.57 -6.26
N GLU A 174 -10.19 -3.25 -6.65
CA GLU A 174 -9.79 -3.36 -8.05
C GLU A 174 -10.85 -4.10 -8.88
N VAL A 175 -11.39 -5.19 -8.34
CA VAL A 175 -12.50 -5.94 -8.95
C VAL A 175 -13.74 -5.08 -9.08
N PHE A 176 -14.14 -4.42 -7.99
CA PHE A 176 -15.31 -3.54 -8.00
C PHE A 176 -15.18 -2.46 -9.08
N VAL A 177 -14.02 -1.79 -9.17
CA VAL A 177 -13.79 -0.77 -10.19
C VAL A 177 -13.79 -1.36 -11.60
N GLN A 178 -13.24 -2.55 -11.77
CA GLN A 178 -13.21 -3.24 -13.06
C GLN A 178 -14.63 -3.65 -13.51
N ASP A 179 -15.40 -4.25 -12.60
CA ASP A 179 -16.78 -4.66 -12.87
C ASP A 179 -17.65 -3.44 -13.17
N TRP A 180 -17.49 -2.36 -12.39
CA TRP A 180 -18.22 -1.12 -12.64
C TRP A 180 -17.90 -0.52 -14.02
N LYS A 181 -16.61 -0.45 -14.40
CA LYS A 181 -16.23 0.01 -15.74
C LYS A 181 -16.82 -0.86 -16.85
N SER A 182 -16.90 -2.17 -16.64
CA SER A 182 -17.40 -3.12 -17.63
C SER A 182 -18.93 -3.02 -17.81
N HIS A 183 -19.67 -2.67 -16.76
CA HIS A 183 -21.13 -2.61 -16.79
C HIS A 183 -21.69 -1.22 -17.05
N GLU A 184 -20.98 -0.17 -16.65
CA GLU A 184 -21.42 1.23 -16.79
C GLU A 184 -20.85 1.94 -18.02
N GLY A 185 -20.03 1.26 -18.84
CA GLY A 185 -19.58 1.77 -20.14
C GLY A 185 -18.58 2.94 -20.08
N TRP A 186 -17.75 2.98 -19.05
CA TRP A 186 -16.70 4.03 -18.89
C TRP A 186 -15.41 3.65 -19.63
#